data_0041bcabe3f34bd6a01b79b382c7b050
#
_entry.id   0041bcabe3f34bd6a01b79b382c7b050
#
_cell.length_a   1.000
_cell.length_b   1.000
_cell.length_c   1.000
_cell.angle_alpha   90.00
_cell.angle_beta   90.00
_cell.angle_gamma   90.00
#
_symmetry.space_group_name_H-M   'P 1'
#
loop_
_entity.id
_entity.type
_entity.pdbx_description
1 polymer ?
#
loop_
_entity_poly.entity_id
_entity_poly.type
_entity_poly.pdbx_seq_one_letter_code
_entity_poly.pdbx_strand_id
1 'polypeptide(L)'
;MLPYHELKVKDYNEPELERIITSNKTKWINYYNFLTALLPLELLRKDEFFNQLFNKHPYAAGIIKLPKYTCYNWHKDSSRGVCINTLLNFNGKSHCLFAPDRTEHSHGFIELKYKPYKRYVFNNQMDHMVVNFEEDRYVLTLEFVDDKDKLSFENLLNSLYH
;
A
#
# COMPACT_ATOMS: atom_id res chain seq x y z
N MET A 1 17.68 -6.44 6.00
CA MET A 1 16.53 -5.61 6.44
C MET A 1 15.29 -6.09 5.70
N LEU A 2 14.15 -6.19 6.39
CA LEU A 2 12.88 -6.54 5.74
C LEU A 2 12.43 -5.40 4.80
N PRO A 3 11.78 -5.72 3.67
CA PRO A 3 11.33 -4.71 2.70
C PRO A 3 10.05 -4.00 3.13
N TYR A 4 9.61 -4.21 4.34
CA TYR A 4 8.45 -3.56 4.94
C TYR A 4 8.65 -3.37 6.44
N HIS A 5 7.89 -2.46 7.02
CA HIS A 5 7.89 -2.23 8.46
C HIS A 5 6.47 -1.95 8.97
N GLU A 6 5.98 -2.74 9.93
CA GLU A 6 4.70 -2.49 10.61
C GLU A 6 4.86 -1.30 11.57
N LEU A 7 4.08 -0.26 11.35
CA LEU A 7 4.11 0.92 12.22
C LEU A 7 3.42 0.63 13.56
N LYS A 8 4.07 1.01 14.65
CA LYS A 8 3.54 0.89 16.00
C LYS A 8 2.60 2.06 16.34
N VAL A 9 1.53 2.19 15.57
CA VAL A 9 0.50 3.20 15.74
C VAL A 9 -0.87 2.54 15.83
N LYS A 10 -1.87 3.29 16.29
CA LYS A 10 -3.25 2.80 16.36
C LYS A 10 -3.70 2.28 14.99
N ASP A 11 -4.56 1.25 14.98
CA ASP A 11 -5.19 0.75 13.76
C ASP A 11 -5.98 1.85 13.06
N TYR A 12 -5.92 1.86 11.72
CA TYR A 12 -6.70 2.79 10.92
C TYR A 12 -7.94 2.07 10.37
N ASN A 13 -9.02 2.13 11.13
CA ASN A 13 -10.32 1.58 10.78
C ASN A 13 -11.35 2.70 10.66
N GLU A 14 -11.39 3.34 9.50
CA GLU A 14 -12.30 4.44 9.20
C GLU A 14 -13.54 3.91 8.45
N PRO A 15 -14.76 4.00 9.06
CA PRO A 15 -15.98 3.47 8.45
C PRO A 15 -16.32 4.04 7.07
N GLU A 16 -15.89 5.28 6.78
CA GLU A 16 -16.12 5.91 5.48
C GLU A 16 -15.42 5.18 4.34
N LEU A 17 -14.29 4.51 4.62
CA LEU A 17 -13.58 3.71 3.60
C LEU A 17 -14.44 2.52 3.13
N GLU A 18 -15.14 1.86 4.03
CA GLU A 18 -16.05 0.77 3.67
C GLU A 18 -17.20 1.27 2.80
N ARG A 19 -17.74 2.44 3.11
CA ARG A 19 -18.78 3.08 2.28
C ARG A 19 -18.27 3.37 0.87
N ILE A 20 -17.05 3.87 0.76
CA ILE A 20 -16.42 4.15 -0.55
C ILE A 20 -16.25 2.84 -1.33
N ILE A 21 -15.75 1.78 -0.70
CA ILE A 21 -15.54 0.47 -1.33
C ILE A 21 -16.86 -0.12 -1.85
N THR A 22 -17.93 0.00 -1.09
CA THR A 22 -19.23 -0.63 -1.40
C THR A 22 -20.14 0.24 -2.25
N SER A 23 -19.85 1.55 -2.39
CA SER A 23 -20.69 2.48 -3.15
C SER A 23 -20.58 2.25 -4.65
N ASN A 24 -21.74 2.22 -5.33
CA ASN A 24 -21.81 2.20 -6.78
C ASN A 24 -21.49 3.58 -7.42
N LYS A 25 -21.32 4.61 -6.62
CA LYS A 25 -20.96 5.97 -7.07
C LYS A 25 -19.45 6.22 -7.07
N THR A 26 -18.67 5.32 -6.48
CA THR A 26 -17.21 5.45 -6.44
C THR A 26 -16.63 5.36 -7.85
N LYS A 27 -15.82 6.35 -8.21
CA LYS A 27 -15.16 6.41 -9.52
C LYS A 27 -13.88 5.59 -9.47
N TRP A 28 -13.96 4.36 -9.95
CA TRP A 28 -12.82 3.50 -10.12
C TRP A 28 -12.13 3.77 -11.46
N ILE A 29 -10.82 3.98 -11.41
CA ILE A 29 -9.95 4.20 -12.57
C ILE A 29 -9.18 2.91 -12.81
N ASN A 30 -9.23 2.40 -14.05
CA ASN A 30 -8.52 1.17 -14.41
C ASN A 30 -7.03 1.45 -14.67
N TYR A 31 -6.18 0.68 -14.00
CA TYR A 31 -4.74 0.61 -14.22
C TYR A 31 -4.36 -0.84 -14.50
N TYR A 32 -4.04 -1.17 -15.75
CA TYR A 32 -3.77 -2.55 -16.14
C TYR A 32 -4.91 -3.50 -15.70
N ASN A 33 -4.66 -4.40 -14.76
CA ASN A 33 -5.64 -5.37 -14.25
C ASN A 33 -6.15 -5.03 -12.84
N PHE A 34 -5.90 -3.84 -12.36
CA PHE A 34 -6.41 -3.37 -11.06
C PHE A 34 -7.07 -2.00 -11.19
N LEU A 35 -7.81 -1.62 -10.16
CA LEU A 35 -8.56 -0.38 -10.12
C LEU A 35 -8.06 0.50 -8.98
N THR A 36 -8.15 1.81 -9.16
CA THR A 36 -7.85 2.77 -8.10
C THR A 36 -8.98 3.78 -7.94
N ALA A 37 -9.18 4.23 -6.71
CA ALA A 37 -10.06 5.34 -6.39
C ALA A 37 -9.32 6.34 -5.52
N LEU A 38 -9.37 7.63 -5.89
CA LEU A 38 -8.79 8.69 -5.09
C LEU A 38 -9.60 8.92 -3.81
N LEU A 39 -8.90 9.21 -2.72
CA LEU A 39 -9.50 9.55 -1.44
C LEU A 39 -9.33 11.04 -1.14
N PRO A 40 -10.35 11.69 -0.51
CA PRO A 40 -10.19 13.03 0.02
C PRO A 40 -9.12 13.05 1.13
N LEU A 41 -8.15 13.95 1.05
CA LEU A 41 -7.12 14.10 2.09
C LEU A 41 -7.70 14.43 3.46
N GLU A 42 -8.81 15.16 3.49
CA GLU A 42 -9.52 15.52 4.72
C GLU A 42 -9.93 14.28 5.53
N LEU A 43 -10.26 13.19 4.84
CA LEU A 43 -10.60 11.92 5.49
C LEU A 43 -9.43 11.35 6.27
N LEU A 44 -8.23 11.34 5.66
CA LEU A 44 -7.03 10.82 6.28
C LEU A 44 -6.50 11.75 7.37
N ARG A 45 -6.57 13.06 7.13
CA ARG A 45 -6.04 14.07 8.07
C ARG A 45 -6.81 14.20 9.37
N LYS A 46 -7.97 13.57 9.52
CA LYS A 46 -8.64 13.37 10.81
C LYS A 46 -7.86 12.45 11.73
N ASP A 47 -7.09 11.52 11.20
CA ASP A 47 -6.19 10.66 11.95
C ASP A 47 -4.90 11.42 12.28
N GLU A 48 -4.52 11.42 13.54
CA GLU A 48 -3.36 12.19 14.02
C GLU A 48 -2.06 11.81 13.31
N PHE A 49 -1.80 10.51 13.16
CA PHE A 49 -0.59 10.04 12.49
C PHE A 49 -0.55 10.48 11.04
N PHE A 50 -1.63 10.29 10.30
CA PHE A 50 -1.69 10.69 8.90
C PHE A 50 -1.60 12.21 8.71
N ASN A 51 -2.16 12.98 9.63
CA ASN A 51 -2.04 14.44 9.59
C ASN A 51 -0.60 14.92 9.85
N GLN A 52 0.07 14.36 10.85
CA GLN A 52 1.47 14.67 11.13
C GLN A 52 2.39 14.24 9.97
N LEU A 53 2.12 13.06 9.39
CA LEU A 53 2.84 12.56 8.23
C LEU A 53 2.69 13.50 7.03
N PHE A 54 1.47 13.96 6.74
CA PHE A 54 1.20 14.88 5.63
C PHE A 54 1.97 16.20 5.77
N ASN A 55 2.05 16.74 6.98
CA ASN A 55 2.79 17.98 7.23
C ASN A 55 4.30 17.83 7.01
N LYS A 56 4.83 16.64 7.19
CA LYS A 56 6.26 16.33 7.02
C LYS A 56 6.59 15.82 5.61
N HIS A 57 5.73 14.98 5.09
CA HIS A 57 5.85 14.34 3.78
C HIS A 57 4.48 14.37 3.07
N PRO A 58 4.18 15.41 2.28
CA PRO A 58 2.92 15.51 1.57
C PRO A 58 2.67 14.30 0.66
N TYR A 59 1.41 13.87 0.60
CA TYR A 59 1.01 12.69 -0.18
C TYR A 59 -0.39 12.87 -0.78
N ALA A 60 -0.68 12.09 -1.81
CA ALA A 60 -2.03 11.75 -2.24
C ALA A 60 -2.40 10.37 -1.66
N ALA A 61 -3.69 10.10 -1.51
CA ALA A 61 -4.17 8.83 -1.01
C ALA A 61 -5.20 8.22 -1.95
N GLY A 62 -5.19 6.91 -2.04
CA GLY A 62 -6.14 6.14 -2.84
C GLY A 62 -6.38 4.75 -2.29
N ILE A 63 -7.41 4.11 -2.83
CA ILE A 63 -7.66 2.69 -2.61
C ILE A 63 -7.30 1.94 -3.88
N ILE A 64 -6.46 0.92 -3.76
CA ILE A 64 -6.21 -0.04 -4.83
C ILE A 64 -7.16 -1.22 -4.64
N LYS A 65 -7.95 -1.51 -5.67
CA LYS A 65 -8.77 -2.71 -5.77
C LYS A 65 -8.11 -3.69 -6.73
N LEU A 66 -7.63 -4.80 -6.21
CA LEU A 66 -7.17 -5.91 -7.03
C LEU A 66 -8.32 -6.93 -7.13
N PRO A 67 -8.89 -7.15 -8.32
CA PRO A 67 -9.98 -8.08 -8.51
C PRO A 67 -9.62 -9.51 -8.10
N LYS A 68 -10.62 -10.31 -7.80
CA LYS A 68 -10.43 -11.74 -7.55
C LYS A 68 -9.72 -12.44 -8.73
N TYR A 69 -8.93 -13.45 -8.43
CA TYR A 69 -8.17 -14.24 -9.41
C TYR A 69 -7.26 -13.39 -10.31
N THR A 70 -6.72 -12.32 -9.75
CA THR A 70 -5.81 -11.40 -10.46
C THR A 70 -4.44 -11.39 -9.78
N CYS A 71 -3.40 -11.36 -10.58
CA CYS A 71 -2.02 -11.21 -10.15
C CYS A 71 -1.50 -9.85 -10.63
N TYR A 72 -0.93 -9.06 -9.72
CA TYR A 72 -0.08 -7.93 -10.09
C TYR A 72 1.36 -8.41 -10.05
N ASN A 73 1.89 -8.68 -11.25
CA ASN A 73 3.13 -9.44 -11.42
C ASN A 73 4.36 -8.72 -10.87
N TRP A 74 5.48 -9.43 -10.83
CA TRP A 74 6.77 -8.93 -10.35
C TRP A 74 7.17 -7.62 -11.01
N HIS A 75 7.42 -6.59 -10.21
CA HIS A 75 7.84 -5.26 -10.66
C HIS A 75 8.49 -4.47 -9.52
N LYS A 76 9.18 -3.41 -9.91
CA LYS A 76 9.53 -2.26 -9.06
C LYS A 76 8.71 -1.07 -9.52
N ASP A 77 8.33 -0.20 -8.62
CA ASP A 77 7.63 1.01 -9.01
C ASP A 77 8.57 1.95 -9.78
N SER A 78 8.02 2.58 -10.82
CA SER A 78 8.81 3.50 -11.66
C SER A 78 9.15 4.81 -10.95
N SER A 79 8.24 5.31 -10.12
CA SER A 79 8.36 6.63 -9.47
C SER A 79 8.42 6.58 -7.95
N ARG A 80 7.70 5.66 -7.30
CA ARG A 80 7.63 5.60 -5.85
C ARG A 80 8.84 4.89 -5.25
N GLY A 81 9.53 5.53 -4.29
CA GLY A 81 10.58 4.90 -3.48
C GLY A 81 9.99 4.11 -2.32
N VAL A 82 8.93 4.64 -1.75
CA VAL A 82 8.26 4.11 -0.56
C VAL A 82 6.79 4.51 -0.57
N CYS A 83 5.94 3.69 0.03
CA CYS A 83 4.57 4.05 0.35
C CYS A 83 4.17 3.56 1.74
N ILE A 84 2.99 3.98 2.21
CA ILE A 84 2.36 3.38 3.39
C ILE A 84 1.08 2.71 2.93
N ASN A 85 0.96 1.42 3.22
CA ASN A 85 -0.18 0.59 2.85
C ASN A 85 -0.94 0.10 4.07
N THR A 86 -2.26 0.00 3.93
CA THR A 86 -3.16 -0.57 4.93
C THR A 86 -4.17 -1.47 4.24
N LEU A 87 -4.21 -2.75 4.61
CA LEU A 87 -5.21 -3.68 4.09
C LEU A 87 -6.57 -3.37 4.72
N LEU A 88 -7.60 -3.13 3.89
CA LEU A 88 -8.93 -2.70 4.34
C LEU A 88 -9.91 -3.86 4.53
N ASN A 89 -9.68 -4.97 3.82
CA ASN A 89 -10.48 -6.17 3.99
C ASN A 89 -9.56 -7.37 4.18
N PHE A 90 -9.91 -8.23 5.11
CA PHE A 90 -9.17 -9.47 5.35
C PHE A 90 -9.96 -10.65 4.85
N ASN A 91 -9.52 -11.23 3.75
CA ASN A 91 -10.09 -12.45 3.19
C ASN A 91 -9.17 -13.68 3.32
N GLY A 92 -7.94 -13.48 3.79
CA GLY A 92 -6.95 -14.55 3.98
C GLY A 92 -6.44 -15.23 2.70
N LYS A 93 -6.80 -14.68 1.54
CA LYS A 93 -6.63 -15.32 0.23
C LYS A 93 -5.75 -14.52 -0.73
N SER A 94 -5.02 -13.55 -0.24
CA SER A 94 -4.06 -12.79 -1.05
C SER A 94 -2.66 -12.89 -0.46
N HIS A 95 -1.65 -12.85 -1.32
CA HIS A 95 -0.26 -12.91 -0.93
C HIS A 95 0.50 -11.73 -1.53
N CYS A 96 1.22 -10.99 -0.70
CA CYS A 96 2.13 -9.93 -1.11
C CYS A 96 3.55 -10.40 -0.90
N LEU A 97 4.31 -10.56 -1.98
CA LEU A 97 5.63 -11.17 -1.98
C LEU A 97 6.68 -10.17 -2.44
N PHE A 98 7.85 -10.22 -1.81
CA PHE A 98 9.05 -9.49 -2.22
C PHE A 98 10.14 -10.47 -2.59
N ALA A 99 10.93 -10.14 -3.61
CA ALA A 99 12.07 -10.93 -4.03
C ALA A 99 13.34 -10.07 -4.05
N PRO A 100 14.21 -10.17 -3.02
CA PRO A 100 15.46 -9.38 -2.98
C PRO A 100 16.38 -9.67 -4.16
N ASP A 101 16.49 -10.94 -4.55
CA ASP A 101 17.39 -11.44 -5.57
C ASP A 101 16.62 -12.22 -6.64
N ARG A 102 15.66 -11.54 -7.26
CA ARG A 102 14.81 -12.19 -8.27
C ARG A 102 15.59 -12.57 -9.52
N THR A 103 15.49 -13.84 -9.89
CA THR A 103 16.00 -14.37 -11.17
C THR A 103 14.85 -14.83 -12.05
N GLU A 104 15.15 -15.13 -13.32
CA GLU A 104 14.15 -15.59 -14.28
C GLU A 104 13.53 -16.94 -13.92
N HIS A 105 14.33 -17.86 -13.39
CA HIS A 105 13.90 -19.24 -13.19
C HIS A 105 13.52 -19.58 -11.76
N SER A 106 14.29 -19.14 -10.80
CA SER A 106 14.00 -19.39 -9.38
C SER A 106 14.61 -18.34 -8.48
N HIS A 107 13.92 -18.03 -7.38
CA HIS A 107 14.39 -17.08 -6.37
C HIS A 107 13.66 -17.32 -5.05
N GLY A 108 14.27 -16.87 -3.97
CA GLY A 108 13.60 -16.78 -2.68
C GLY A 108 12.62 -15.62 -2.65
N PHE A 109 11.71 -15.63 -1.70
CA PHE A 109 10.80 -14.51 -1.47
C PHE A 109 10.55 -14.28 0.02
N ILE A 110 10.11 -13.06 0.32
CA ILE A 110 9.66 -12.64 1.64
C ILE A 110 8.18 -12.29 1.51
N GLU A 111 7.32 -12.85 2.36
CA GLU A 111 5.89 -12.52 2.36
C GLU A 111 5.58 -11.44 3.38
N LEU A 112 4.90 -10.39 2.94
CA LEU A 112 4.22 -9.46 3.82
C LEU A 112 2.80 -9.97 4.11
N LYS A 113 2.63 -10.56 5.29
CA LYS A 113 1.32 -10.98 5.80
C LYS A 113 0.63 -9.79 6.46
N TYR A 114 -0.18 -9.09 5.70
CA TYR A 114 -0.93 -7.95 6.22
C TYR A 114 -1.86 -8.36 7.35
N LYS A 115 -1.80 -7.62 8.45
CA LYS A 115 -2.87 -7.60 9.47
C LYS A 115 -3.85 -6.50 9.09
N PRO A 116 -5.18 -6.75 9.15
CA PRO A 116 -6.17 -5.76 8.78
C PRO A 116 -5.98 -4.46 9.57
N TYR A 117 -6.15 -3.32 8.89
CA TYR A 117 -6.09 -1.97 9.46
C TYR A 117 -4.74 -1.53 10.04
N LYS A 118 -3.71 -2.41 10.07
CA LYS A 118 -2.33 -2.04 10.39
C LYS A 118 -1.69 -1.28 9.25
N ARG A 119 -0.83 -0.36 9.59
CA ARG A 119 -0.10 0.47 8.62
C ARG A 119 1.30 -0.07 8.42
N TYR A 120 1.68 -0.25 7.17
CA TYR A 120 2.99 -0.78 6.80
C TYR A 120 3.73 0.20 5.90
N VAL A 121 4.95 0.56 6.27
CA VAL A 121 5.90 1.19 5.34
C VAL A 121 6.35 0.11 4.39
N PHE A 122 6.33 0.39 3.10
CA PHE A 122 6.51 -0.58 2.02
C PHE A 122 7.61 -0.10 1.06
N ASN A 123 8.62 -0.93 0.84
CA ASN A 123 9.72 -0.61 -0.08
C ASN A 123 9.31 -0.88 -1.53
N ASN A 124 8.95 0.17 -2.26
CA ASN A 124 8.54 0.06 -3.66
C ASN A 124 9.71 -0.19 -4.62
N GLN A 125 10.96 -0.11 -4.15
CA GLN A 125 12.15 -0.35 -4.95
C GLN A 125 12.71 -1.76 -4.83
N MET A 126 12.08 -2.64 -4.04
CA MET A 126 12.33 -4.08 -4.11
C MET A 126 11.30 -4.74 -5.05
N ASP A 127 11.75 -5.72 -5.84
CA ASP A 127 10.83 -6.51 -6.68
C ASP A 127 9.72 -7.10 -5.82
N HIS A 128 8.49 -6.86 -6.20
CA HIS A 128 7.31 -7.32 -5.45
C HIS A 128 6.17 -7.72 -6.39
N MET A 129 5.30 -8.56 -5.87
CA MET A 129 4.09 -8.99 -6.57
C MET A 129 2.95 -9.22 -5.59
N VAL A 130 1.72 -9.19 -6.09
CA VAL A 130 0.52 -9.55 -5.33
C VAL A 130 -0.27 -10.59 -6.11
N VAL A 131 -0.61 -11.69 -5.47
CA VAL A 131 -1.51 -12.73 -5.99
C VAL A 131 -2.79 -12.70 -5.18
N ASN A 132 -3.93 -12.58 -5.86
CA ASN A 132 -5.24 -12.56 -5.22
C ASN A 132 -6.12 -13.72 -5.73
N PHE A 133 -6.95 -14.26 -4.86
CA PHE A 133 -7.81 -15.41 -5.13
C PHE A 133 -9.30 -15.03 -5.11
N GLU A 134 -10.12 -15.64 -4.26
CA GLU A 134 -11.57 -15.70 -4.40
C GLU A 134 -12.31 -14.37 -4.20
N GLU A 135 -11.70 -13.38 -3.56
CA GLU A 135 -12.36 -12.11 -3.24
C GLU A 135 -11.55 -10.91 -3.73
N ASP A 136 -12.23 -9.81 -4.01
CA ASP A 136 -11.56 -8.55 -4.33
C ASP A 136 -10.73 -8.08 -3.13
N ARG A 137 -9.53 -7.59 -3.38
CA ARG A 137 -8.58 -7.09 -2.37
C ARG A 137 -8.53 -5.57 -2.41
N TYR A 138 -8.67 -4.93 -1.26
CA TYR A 138 -8.64 -3.48 -1.12
C TYR A 138 -7.51 -3.04 -0.21
N VAL A 139 -6.67 -2.16 -0.71
CA VAL A 139 -5.54 -1.57 0.04
C VAL A 139 -5.60 -0.05 -0.05
N LEU A 140 -5.64 0.60 1.11
CA LEU A 140 -5.32 2.02 1.21
C LEU A 140 -3.82 2.19 0.96
N THR A 141 -3.45 3.06 0.04
CA THR A 141 -2.06 3.37 -0.27
C THR A 141 -1.84 4.88 -0.29
N LEU A 142 -0.69 5.31 0.22
CA LEU A 142 -0.24 6.69 0.12
C LEU A 142 0.80 6.81 -0.99
N GLU A 143 0.65 7.82 -1.83
CA GLU A 143 1.65 8.20 -2.83
C GLU A 143 2.26 9.53 -2.43
N PHE A 144 3.52 9.50 -1.99
CA PHE A 144 4.24 10.71 -1.59
C PHE A 144 4.55 11.60 -2.80
N VAL A 145 4.52 12.92 -2.59
CA VAL A 145 4.90 13.90 -3.63
C VAL A 145 6.37 13.72 -4.00
N ASP A 146 7.21 13.41 -3.02
CA ASP A 146 8.61 13.08 -3.25
C ASP A 146 8.74 11.68 -3.87
N ASP A 147 9.40 11.60 -5.01
CA ASP A 147 9.66 10.37 -5.73
C ASP A 147 10.82 9.55 -5.12
N LYS A 148 11.17 8.45 -5.77
CA LYS A 148 12.22 7.51 -5.32
C LYS A 148 13.61 8.15 -5.19
N ASP A 149 13.88 9.25 -5.90
CA ASP A 149 15.17 9.92 -5.87
C ASP A 149 15.28 10.87 -4.66
N LYS A 150 14.16 11.24 -4.05
CA LYS A 150 14.07 12.13 -2.90
C LYS A 150 13.67 11.45 -1.60
N LEU A 151 12.80 10.43 -1.68
CA LEU A 151 12.29 9.74 -0.51
C LEU A 151 12.41 8.23 -0.66
N SER A 152 13.39 7.63 -0.01
CA SER A 152 13.60 6.18 0.05
C SER A 152 12.84 5.56 1.25
N PHE A 153 12.76 4.23 1.23
CA PHE A 153 12.23 3.44 2.35
C PHE A 153 12.97 3.74 3.67
N GLU A 154 14.29 3.73 3.63
CA GLU A 154 15.14 3.99 4.80
C GLU A 154 14.96 5.43 5.30
N ASN A 155 14.92 6.41 4.39
CA ASN A 155 14.75 7.81 4.75
C ASN A 155 13.41 8.08 5.42
N LEU A 156 12.34 7.47 4.93
CA LEU A 156 11.03 7.59 5.57
C LEU A 156 11.05 6.97 6.97
N LEU A 157 11.56 5.75 7.12
CA LEU A 157 11.67 5.11 8.45
C LEU A 157 12.45 5.96 9.44
N ASN A 158 13.61 6.46 9.04
CA ASN A 158 14.42 7.33 9.88
C ASN A 158 13.64 8.59 10.29
N SER A 159 12.89 9.17 9.38
CA SER A 159 12.10 10.37 9.66
C SER A 159 10.91 10.13 10.62
N LEU A 160 10.41 8.90 10.70
CA LEU A 160 9.29 8.54 11.59
C LEU A 160 9.76 8.22 13.01
N TYR A 161 11.01 7.78 13.21
CA TYR A 161 11.53 7.34 14.51
C TYR A 161 12.59 8.25 15.10
N HIS A 162 12.98 9.29 14.39
CA HIS A 162 13.94 10.30 14.82
C HIS A 162 13.47 11.72 14.49
#